data_02d964303d2854574a2d629fab2c8b3e
#
_entry.id   02d964303d2854574a2d629fab2c8b3e
#
_cell.length_a   1.000
_cell.length_b   1.000
_cell.length_c   1.000
_cell.angle_alpha   90.00
_cell.angle_beta   90.00
_cell.angle_gamma   90.00
#
_symmetry.space_group_name_H-M   'P 1'
#
loop_
_entity.id
_entity.type
_entity.pdbx_description
1 polymer ?
#
loop_
_entity_poly.entity_id
_entity_poly.type
_entity_poly.pdbx_seq_one_letter_code
_entity_poly.pdbx_strand_id
1 'polypeptide(L)'
;MIDLILEVENLKKYFETSLGTVRAVDEITFNVEEAETFGLVGESGSGKSTTGHVIVGIYRPTSGRITYRGEDISVPLRKRSLRQKKDIQMVFQDPRSSLNPMQTVREIVELPLRIHMKHLSMRDREDRVRRLLEEVGLQPEDFMNRFPRELGGGESQLVAIARALASEPSFIVLDEPTSALDVSIQAKIINVLLNLQREHKLSYLFITHDLSLMRNVSNRVAIMYLGKIYEQATTERFFVNPLHPYTKMLLSSVPVLTEEEENMKPKEVRSSGEIPSPMNPPSGCRFRTRCPFSNSKCSEVEPPLVEVEPNHLVACHLYTG
;
A
#
# COMPACT_ATOMS: atom_id res chain seq x y z
N MET A 1 6.66 -0.71 24.85
CA MET A 1 5.69 -1.50 24.05
C MET A 1 5.69 -0.86 22.68
N ILE A 2 5.71 -1.65 21.63
CA ILE A 2 5.56 -1.14 20.26
C ILE A 2 4.09 -0.77 20.11
N ASP A 3 3.81 0.49 19.77
CA ASP A 3 2.43 0.95 19.60
C ASP A 3 1.96 0.64 18.17
N LEU A 4 1.09 -0.37 18.05
CA LEU A 4 0.50 -0.77 16.77
C LEU A 4 -0.66 0.17 16.40
N ILE A 5 -0.60 0.75 15.21
CA ILE A 5 -1.70 1.57 14.68
C ILE A 5 -2.72 0.71 13.93
N LEU A 6 -2.24 -0.33 13.21
CA LEU A 6 -3.08 -1.24 12.43
C LEU A 6 -2.65 -2.69 12.65
N GLU A 7 -3.62 -3.57 12.83
CA GLU A 7 -3.42 -5.02 12.84
C GLU A 7 -4.40 -5.67 11.87
N VAL A 8 -3.89 -6.57 11.05
CA VAL A 8 -4.64 -7.34 10.06
C VAL A 8 -4.41 -8.82 10.36
N GLU A 9 -5.47 -9.54 10.68
CA GLU A 9 -5.41 -10.95 11.10
C GLU A 9 -6.26 -11.83 10.18
N ASN A 10 -5.62 -12.80 9.52
CA ASN A 10 -6.26 -13.80 8.66
C ASN A 10 -7.27 -13.20 7.66
N LEU A 11 -6.94 -12.04 7.12
CA LEU A 11 -7.83 -11.28 6.25
C LEU A 11 -8.10 -12.02 4.96
N LYS A 12 -9.40 -12.18 4.63
CA LYS A 12 -9.88 -12.71 3.34
C LYS A 12 -10.78 -11.69 2.64
N LYS A 13 -10.57 -11.54 1.35
CA LYS A 13 -11.51 -10.86 0.47
C LYS A 13 -11.69 -11.63 -0.81
N TYR A 14 -12.88 -12.19 -0.98
CA TYR A 14 -13.29 -12.94 -2.16
C TYR A 14 -14.37 -12.15 -2.90
N PHE A 15 -14.36 -12.27 -4.22
CA PHE A 15 -15.38 -11.70 -5.09
C PHE A 15 -16.05 -12.82 -5.87
N GLU A 16 -17.37 -12.91 -5.72
CA GLU A 16 -18.18 -13.81 -6.53
C GLU A 16 -18.42 -13.18 -7.90
N THR A 17 -18.11 -13.93 -8.95
CA THR A 17 -18.32 -13.52 -10.33
C THR A 17 -19.11 -14.59 -11.08
N SER A 18 -19.62 -14.28 -12.27
CA SER A 18 -20.29 -15.26 -13.13
C SER A 18 -19.39 -16.42 -13.56
N LEU A 19 -18.06 -16.26 -13.49
CA LEU A 19 -17.07 -17.27 -13.88
C LEU A 19 -16.49 -18.04 -12.68
N GLY A 20 -16.83 -17.66 -11.46
CA GLY A 20 -16.34 -18.28 -10.23
C GLY A 20 -15.86 -17.28 -9.18
N THR A 21 -15.32 -17.78 -8.09
CA THR A 21 -14.84 -16.99 -6.95
C THR A 21 -13.41 -16.53 -7.15
N VAL A 22 -13.17 -15.20 -7.20
CA VAL A 22 -11.84 -14.61 -7.23
C VAL A 22 -11.36 -14.44 -5.78
N ARG A 23 -10.28 -15.13 -5.41
CA ARG A 23 -9.62 -15.03 -4.08
C ARG A 23 -8.59 -13.92 -4.10
N ALA A 24 -9.04 -12.67 -4.07
CA ALA A 24 -8.17 -11.51 -4.21
C ALA A 24 -7.23 -11.31 -3.02
N VAL A 25 -7.71 -11.59 -1.80
CA VAL A 25 -6.93 -11.61 -0.55
C VAL A 25 -7.32 -12.88 0.20
N ASP A 26 -6.35 -13.66 0.63
CA ASP A 26 -6.59 -14.98 1.19
C ASP A 26 -5.67 -15.27 2.39
N GLU A 27 -6.19 -15.05 3.60
CA GLU A 27 -5.51 -15.29 4.89
C GLU A 27 -4.19 -14.53 5.06
N ILE A 28 -4.20 -13.21 4.79
CA ILE A 28 -3.03 -12.41 5.08
C ILE A 28 -3.05 -11.89 6.53
N THR A 29 -1.86 -11.85 7.13
CA THR A 29 -1.66 -11.32 8.49
C THR A 29 -0.43 -10.42 8.49
N PHE A 30 -0.59 -9.19 8.96
CA PHE A 30 0.48 -8.22 9.17
C PHE A 30 0.03 -7.10 10.11
N ASN A 31 0.95 -6.31 10.58
CA ASN A 31 0.66 -5.11 11.38
C ASN A 31 1.46 -3.91 10.88
N VAL A 32 1.04 -2.72 11.27
CA VAL A 32 1.72 -1.45 11.02
C VAL A 32 1.90 -0.72 12.36
N GLU A 33 3.11 -0.22 12.61
CA GLU A 33 3.46 0.53 13.80
C GLU A 33 3.13 2.03 13.63
N GLU A 34 3.06 2.79 14.74
CA GLU A 34 2.89 4.24 14.65
C GLU A 34 4.10 4.89 13.98
N ALA A 35 3.85 5.87 13.11
CA ALA A 35 4.84 6.59 12.30
C ALA A 35 5.71 5.69 11.39
N GLU A 36 5.23 4.48 11.10
CA GLU A 36 5.89 3.55 10.19
C GLU A 36 5.40 3.72 8.75
N THR A 37 6.27 3.47 7.78
CA THR A 37 5.90 3.10 6.41
C THR A 37 6.03 1.60 6.23
N PHE A 38 4.90 0.91 6.13
CA PHE A 38 4.84 -0.51 5.79
C PHE A 38 4.61 -0.67 4.28
N GLY A 39 5.57 -1.26 3.58
CA GLY A 39 5.50 -1.53 2.15
C GLY A 39 4.76 -2.83 1.86
N LEU A 40 3.72 -2.79 1.02
CA LEU A 40 3.06 -3.97 0.49
C LEU A 40 3.33 -4.06 -1.01
N VAL A 41 4.19 -4.98 -1.42
CA VAL A 41 4.70 -5.10 -2.78
C VAL A 41 4.29 -6.39 -3.47
N GLY A 42 4.40 -6.45 -4.80
CA GLY A 42 4.10 -7.65 -5.60
C GLY A 42 3.63 -7.31 -7.01
N GLU A 43 3.54 -8.32 -7.87
CA GLU A 43 3.07 -8.17 -9.24
C GLU A 43 1.63 -7.63 -9.32
N SER A 44 1.23 -7.10 -10.49
CA SER A 44 -0.15 -6.67 -10.72
C SER A 44 -1.13 -7.85 -10.50
N GLY A 45 -2.28 -7.57 -9.90
CA GLY A 45 -3.27 -8.61 -9.59
C GLY A 45 -2.94 -9.47 -8.36
N SER A 46 -1.87 -9.18 -7.60
CA SER A 46 -1.54 -9.95 -6.39
C SER A 46 -2.47 -9.71 -5.19
N GLY A 47 -3.33 -8.68 -5.23
CA GLY A 47 -4.32 -8.38 -4.20
C GLY A 47 -4.02 -7.14 -3.33
N LYS A 48 -2.94 -6.41 -3.59
CA LYS A 48 -2.48 -5.24 -2.81
C LYS A 48 -3.53 -4.14 -2.68
N SER A 49 -4.02 -3.61 -3.82
CA SER A 49 -5.06 -2.56 -3.83
C SER A 49 -6.35 -3.03 -3.17
N THR A 50 -6.72 -4.32 -3.35
CA THR A 50 -7.86 -4.91 -2.66
C THR A 50 -7.66 -4.89 -1.15
N THR A 51 -6.47 -5.18 -0.65
CA THR A 51 -6.12 -5.10 0.78
C THR A 51 -6.31 -3.67 1.29
N GLY A 52 -5.77 -2.68 0.59
CA GLY A 52 -5.96 -1.27 0.92
C GLY A 52 -7.44 -0.86 0.95
N HIS A 53 -8.21 -1.25 -0.07
CA HIS A 53 -9.65 -0.96 -0.15
C HIS A 53 -10.46 -1.61 0.99
N VAL A 54 -10.07 -2.79 1.46
CA VAL A 54 -10.71 -3.43 2.62
C VAL A 54 -10.37 -2.68 3.90
N ILE A 55 -9.11 -2.28 4.09
CA ILE A 55 -8.65 -1.52 5.27
C ILE A 55 -9.39 -0.19 5.38
N VAL A 56 -9.51 0.57 4.29
CA VAL A 56 -10.25 1.85 4.33
C VAL A 56 -11.77 1.67 4.36
N GLY A 57 -12.28 0.44 4.15
CA GLY A 57 -13.69 0.09 4.27
C GLY A 57 -14.53 0.27 3.00
N ILE A 58 -13.90 0.44 1.84
CA ILE A 58 -14.58 0.40 0.52
C ILE A 58 -15.17 -0.99 0.29
N TYR A 59 -14.39 -2.04 0.58
CA TYR A 59 -14.87 -3.41 0.57
C TYR A 59 -15.00 -3.96 1.98
N ARG A 60 -16.06 -4.70 2.24
CA ARG A 60 -16.18 -5.50 3.46
C ARG A 60 -15.26 -6.73 3.32
N PRO A 61 -14.50 -7.12 4.36
CA PRO A 61 -13.81 -8.40 4.38
C PRO A 61 -14.81 -9.56 4.25
N THR A 62 -14.38 -10.65 3.60
CA THR A 62 -15.13 -11.91 3.58
C THR A 62 -15.01 -12.61 4.93
N SER A 63 -13.81 -12.60 5.52
CA SER A 63 -13.52 -13.04 6.88
C SER A 63 -12.19 -12.44 7.36
N GLY A 64 -11.80 -12.76 8.60
CA GLY A 64 -10.63 -12.16 9.24
C GLY A 64 -10.99 -10.87 9.98
N ARG A 65 -9.99 -10.28 10.62
CA ARG A 65 -10.17 -9.12 11.49
C ARG A 65 -9.17 -8.02 11.13
N ILE A 66 -9.63 -6.78 11.25
CA ILE A 66 -8.79 -5.60 11.14
C ILE A 66 -9.05 -4.74 12.37
N THR A 67 -8.01 -4.42 13.13
CA THR A 67 -8.08 -3.49 14.25
C THR A 67 -7.26 -2.23 13.95
N TYR A 68 -7.81 -1.09 14.31
CA TYR A 68 -7.17 0.20 14.23
C TYR A 68 -7.09 0.80 15.64
N ARG A 69 -5.87 0.98 16.17
CA ARG A 69 -5.66 1.41 17.58
C ARG A 69 -6.48 0.58 18.57
N GLY A 70 -6.49 -0.75 18.37
CA GLY A 70 -7.23 -1.69 19.20
C GLY A 70 -8.74 -1.76 18.96
N GLU A 71 -9.33 -0.90 18.12
CA GLU A 71 -10.74 -0.92 17.77
C GLU A 71 -10.99 -1.74 16.49
N ASP A 72 -12.00 -2.62 16.51
CA ASP A 72 -12.39 -3.41 15.32
C ASP A 72 -12.99 -2.53 14.23
N ILE A 73 -12.35 -2.51 13.06
CA ILE A 73 -12.80 -1.80 11.87
C ILE A 73 -13.20 -2.74 10.72
N SER A 74 -13.35 -4.04 10.97
CA SER A 74 -13.79 -5.05 9.96
C SER A 74 -15.24 -4.85 9.48
N VAL A 75 -15.88 -3.80 9.93
CA VAL A 75 -17.24 -3.42 9.56
C VAL A 75 -17.28 -2.54 8.30
N PRO A 76 -18.42 -2.53 7.56
CA PRO A 76 -18.60 -1.62 6.43
C PRO A 76 -18.40 -0.16 6.84
N LEU A 77 -17.84 0.67 5.93
CA LEU A 77 -17.53 2.09 6.17
C LEU A 77 -18.69 2.87 6.81
N ARG A 78 -19.95 2.60 6.39
CA ARG A 78 -21.15 3.24 6.97
C ARG A 78 -21.30 3.03 8.49
N LYS A 79 -20.78 1.91 9.03
CA LYS A 79 -20.84 1.56 10.45
C LYS A 79 -19.62 2.06 11.24
N ARG A 80 -18.55 2.52 10.57
CA ARG A 80 -17.39 3.08 11.25
C ARG A 80 -17.72 4.44 11.87
N SER A 81 -17.10 4.76 13.00
CA SER A 81 -17.24 6.06 13.65
C SER A 81 -16.72 7.20 12.77
N LEU A 82 -17.16 8.43 13.03
CA LEU A 82 -16.64 9.61 12.34
C LEU A 82 -15.13 9.78 12.58
N ARG A 83 -14.65 9.43 13.77
CA ARG A 83 -13.21 9.44 14.11
C ARG A 83 -12.45 8.46 13.21
N GLN A 84 -12.86 7.20 13.12
CA GLN A 84 -12.22 6.20 12.26
C GLN A 84 -12.21 6.62 10.78
N LYS A 85 -13.30 7.27 10.30
CA LYS A 85 -13.36 7.80 8.93
C LYS A 85 -12.45 9.01 8.70
N LYS A 86 -12.24 9.82 9.73
CA LYS A 86 -11.31 10.96 9.72
C LYS A 86 -9.87 10.48 9.71
N ASP A 87 -9.56 9.54 10.61
CA ASP A 87 -8.21 9.11 10.91
C ASP A 87 -7.58 8.20 9.83
N ILE A 88 -8.42 7.44 9.08
CA ILE A 88 -7.97 6.50 8.05
C ILE A 88 -8.32 7.06 6.68
N GLN A 89 -7.31 7.42 5.90
CA GLN A 89 -7.48 8.01 4.57
C GLN A 89 -6.80 7.16 3.48
N MET A 90 -7.10 7.48 2.22
CA MET A 90 -6.51 6.80 1.06
C MET A 90 -6.17 7.79 -0.06
N VAL A 91 -5.00 7.61 -0.62
CA VAL A 91 -4.60 8.20 -1.90
C VAL A 91 -4.67 7.09 -2.94
N PHE A 92 -5.50 7.29 -3.97
CA PHE A 92 -5.79 6.27 -5.00
C PHE A 92 -4.76 6.31 -6.12
N GLN A 93 -4.61 5.19 -6.82
CA GLN A 93 -3.69 4.97 -7.94
C GLN A 93 -3.88 5.97 -9.09
N ASP A 94 -5.12 6.30 -9.44
CA ASP A 94 -5.44 7.31 -10.44
C ASP A 94 -6.04 8.56 -9.79
N PRO A 95 -5.23 9.63 -9.62
CA PRO A 95 -5.72 10.86 -9.01
C PRO A 95 -6.82 11.53 -9.84
N ARG A 96 -6.76 11.45 -11.18
CA ARG A 96 -7.74 12.11 -12.05
C ARG A 96 -9.14 11.52 -11.87
N SER A 97 -9.25 10.21 -11.76
CA SER A 97 -10.54 9.55 -11.52
C SER A 97 -11.05 9.75 -10.08
N SER A 98 -10.16 10.06 -9.14
CA SER A 98 -10.49 10.28 -7.73
C SER A 98 -10.91 11.71 -7.39
N LEU A 99 -10.59 12.69 -8.25
CA LEU A 99 -10.95 14.10 -8.08
C LEU A 99 -12.23 14.41 -8.86
N ASN A 100 -13.17 15.14 -8.24
CA ASN A 100 -14.39 15.55 -8.92
C ASN A 100 -14.08 16.60 -10.00
N PRO A 101 -14.26 16.31 -11.30
CA PRO A 101 -13.88 17.23 -12.38
C PRO A 101 -14.68 18.54 -12.43
N MET A 102 -15.80 18.61 -11.71
CA MET A 102 -16.67 19.77 -11.63
C MET A 102 -16.39 20.69 -10.44
N GLN A 103 -15.40 20.34 -9.62
CA GLN A 103 -14.99 21.11 -8.45
C GLN A 103 -13.59 21.69 -8.65
N THR A 104 -13.38 22.89 -8.12
CA THR A 104 -12.05 23.49 -8.06
C THR A 104 -11.16 22.76 -7.06
N VAL A 105 -9.85 22.94 -7.17
CA VAL A 105 -8.87 22.41 -6.21
C VAL A 105 -9.23 22.83 -4.77
N ARG A 106 -9.62 24.10 -4.56
CA ARG A 106 -10.09 24.60 -3.27
C ARG A 106 -11.25 23.77 -2.73
N GLU A 107 -12.29 23.58 -3.53
CA GLU A 107 -13.49 22.84 -3.12
C GLU A 107 -13.20 21.37 -2.82
N ILE A 108 -12.28 20.74 -3.58
CA ILE A 108 -11.85 19.35 -3.38
C ILE A 108 -11.11 19.21 -2.04
N VAL A 109 -10.16 20.10 -1.74
CA VAL A 109 -9.36 20.06 -0.51
C VAL A 109 -10.18 20.52 0.71
N GLU A 110 -11.14 21.46 0.52
CA GLU A 110 -12.04 21.92 1.58
C GLU A 110 -13.08 20.86 2.00
N LEU A 111 -13.45 19.94 1.12
CA LEU A 111 -14.53 18.99 1.38
C LEU A 111 -14.36 18.18 2.68
N PRO A 112 -13.18 17.56 2.98
CA PRO A 112 -12.96 16.88 4.26
C PRO A 112 -13.08 17.81 5.47
N LEU A 113 -12.63 19.07 5.37
CA LEU A 113 -12.78 20.06 6.44
C LEU A 113 -14.24 20.33 6.75
N ARG A 114 -15.07 20.48 5.71
CA ARG A 114 -16.54 20.67 5.86
C ARG A 114 -17.23 19.49 6.51
N ILE A 115 -16.74 18.27 6.27
CA ILE A 115 -17.33 17.04 6.81
C ILE A 115 -16.91 16.82 8.26
N HIS A 116 -15.59 16.95 8.55
CA HIS A 116 -15.00 16.52 9.80
C HIS A 116 -14.71 17.66 10.78
N MET A 117 -14.60 18.92 10.30
CA MET A 117 -14.23 20.11 11.09
C MET A 117 -15.31 21.20 10.98
N LYS A 118 -16.55 20.84 11.29
CA LYS A 118 -17.73 21.72 11.15
C LYS A 118 -17.67 22.99 11.99
N HIS A 119 -16.80 23.04 12.99
CA HIS A 119 -16.57 24.20 13.86
C HIS A 119 -15.75 25.31 13.18
N LEU A 120 -15.04 25.00 12.08
CA LEU A 120 -14.23 25.99 11.36
C LEU A 120 -15.12 26.95 10.57
N SER A 121 -14.84 28.24 10.67
CA SER A 121 -15.46 29.27 9.82
C SER A 121 -15.03 29.09 8.33
N MET A 122 -15.73 29.76 7.43
CA MET A 122 -15.37 29.73 5.99
C MET A 122 -13.93 30.26 5.79
N ARG A 123 -13.53 31.31 6.50
CA ARG A 123 -12.20 31.89 6.41
C ARG A 123 -11.13 30.94 6.95
N ASP A 124 -11.38 30.30 8.10
CA ASP A 124 -10.42 29.35 8.69
C ASP A 124 -10.21 28.14 7.78
N ARG A 125 -11.28 27.65 7.09
CA ARG A 125 -11.17 26.57 6.12
C ARG A 125 -10.34 27.00 4.90
N GLU A 126 -10.55 28.22 4.39
CA GLU A 126 -9.75 28.74 3.27
C GLU A 126 -8.28 28.86 3.63
N ASP A 127 -7.97 29.40 4.82
CA ASP A 127 -6.60 29.50 5.34
C ASP A 127 -5.96 28.12 5.54
N ARG A 128 -6.77 27.12 5.93
CA ARG A 128 -6.29 25.74 6.04
C ARG A 128 -6.02 25.10 4.67
N VAL A 129 -6.88 25.32 3.68
CA VAL A 129 -6.67 24.86 2.31
C VAL A 129 -5.38 25.45 1.74
N ARG A 130 -5.11 26.75 1.94
CA ARG A 130 -3.86 27.39 1.51
C ARG A 130 -2.64 26.68 2.08
N ARG A 131 -2.61 26.49 3.40
CA ARG A 131 -1.51 25.78 4.07
C ARG A 131 -1.31 24.35 3.55
N LEU A 132 -2.39 23.59 3.38
CA LEU A 132 -2.32 22.23 2.85
C LEU A 132 -1.75 22.17 1.43
N LEU A 133 -2.06 23.15 0.58
CA LEU A 133 -1.47 23.25 -0.76
C LEU A 133 0.02 23.60 -0.68
N GLU A 134 0.41 24.53 0.19
CA GLU A 134 1.81 24.87 0.42
C GLU A 134 2.61 23.67 0.95
N GLU A 135 2.06 22.90 1.92
CA GLU A 135 2.66 21.68 2.47
C GLU A 135 2.97 20.62 1.39
N VAL A 136 2.13 20.52 0.37
CA VAL A 136 2.39 19.62 -0.78
C VAL A 136 3.18 20.28 -1.92
N GLY A 137 3.63 21.53 -1.75
CA GLY A 137 4.44 22.25 -2.72
C GLY A 137 3.67 22.82 -3.93
N LEU A 138 2.38 23.13 -3.73
CA LEU A 138 1.53 23.86 -4.69
C LEU A 138 1.28 25.28 -4.20
N GLN A 139 1.52 26.29 -5.05
CA GLN A 139 1.25 27.69 -4.71
C GLN A 139 -0.26 27.95 -4.72
N PRO A 140 -0.89 28.36 -3.61
CA PRO A 140 -2.34 28.53 -3.52
C PRO A 140 -2.91 29.49 -4.58
N GLU A 141 -2.21 30.58 -4.87
CA GLU A 141 -2.62 31.62 -5.83
C GLU A 141 -2.77 31.06 -7.24
N ASP A 142 -1.93 30.09 -7.59
CA ASP A 142 -1.90 29.48 -8.93
C ASP A 142 -2.88 28.32 -9.06
N PHE A 143 -3.17 27.61 -7.96
CA PHE A 143 -3.86 26.31 -8.03
C PHE A 143 -5.28 26.30 -7.47
N MET A 144 -5.62 27.10 -6.45
CA MET A 144 -6.92 27.01 -5.75
C MET A 144 -8.14 27.07 -6.67
N ASN A 145 -8.08 27.87 -7.73
CA ASN A 145 -9.21 28.11 -8.64
C ASN A 145 -9.19 27.22 -9.88
N ARG A 146 -8.15 26.38 -10.07
CA ARG A 146 -8.08 25.45 -11.20
C ARG A 146 -9.00 24.24 -10.98
N PHE A 147 -9.42 23.66 -12.09
CA PHE A 147 -10.14 22.39 -12.12
C PHE A 147 -9.17 21.23 -12.39
N PRO A 148 -9.52 19.99 -12.00
CA PRO A 148 -8.65 18.81 -12.22
C PRO A 148 -8.18 18.63 -13.67
N ARG A 149 -8.99 19.01 -14.66
CA ARG A 149 -8.64 18.93 -16.09
C ARG A 149 -7.49 19.86 -16.50
N GLU A 150 -7.21 20.90 -15.69
CA GLU A 150 -6.18 21.91 -15.94
C GLU A 150 -4.86 21.57 -15.23
N LEU A 151 -4.82 20.41 -14.54
CA LEU A 151 -3.68 19.93 -13.78
C LEU A 151 -2.91 18.87 -14.55
N GLY A 152 -1.58 18.90 -14.43
CA GLY A 152 -0.71 17.77 -14.77
C GLY A 152 -0.92 16.57 -13.84
N GLY A 153 -0.40 15.40 -14.24
CA GLY A 153 -0.54 14.18 -13.44
C GLY A 153 0.03 14.32 -12.01
N GLY A 154 1.22 14.88 -11.89
CA GLY A 154 1.87 15.14 -10.59
C GLY A 154 1.12 16.16 -9.74
N GLU A 155 0.60 17.22 -10.34
CA GLU A 155 -0.20 18.25 -9.64
C GLU A 155 -1.52 17.63 -9.11
N SER A 156 -2.20 16.83 -9.95
CA SER A 156 -3.41 16.09 -9.51
C SER A 156 -3.13 15.17 -8.34
N GLN A 157 -1.97 14.52 -8.33
CA GLN A 157 -1.54 13.66 -7.21
C GLN A 157 -1.30 14.47 -5.93
N LEU A 158 -0.62 15.61 -6.03
CA LEU A 158 -0.41 16.50 -4.89
C LEU A 158 -1.73 17.04 -4.33
N VAL A 159 -2.71 17.37 -5.18
CA VAL A 159 -4.06 17.74 -4.73
C VAL A 159 -4.76 16.58 -4.03
N ALA A 160 -4.63 15.34 -4.52
CA ALA A 160 -5.20 14.16 -3.86
C ALA A 160 -4.56 13.92 -2.48
N ILE A 161 -3.24 14.14 -2.34
CA ILE A 161 -2.52 14.08 -1.05
C ILE A 161 -3.01 15.19 -0.11
N ALA A 162 -3.10 16.45 -0.58
CA ALA A 162 -3.62 17.57 0.21
C ALA A 162 -5.04 17.31 0.71
N ARG A 163 -5.90 16.74 -0.14
CA ARG A 163 -7.27 16.33 0.25
C ARG A 163 -7.25 15.27 1.36
N ALA A 164 -6.38 14.26 1.27
CA ALA A 164 -6.27 13.24 2.30
C ALA A 164 -5.80 13.83 3.64
N LEU A 165 -4.83 14.75 3.60
CA LEU A 165 -4.31 15.45 4.79
C LEU A 165 -5.33 16.38 5.45
N ALA A 166 -6.29 16.90 4.68
CA ALA A 166 -7.26 17.87 5.19
C ALA A 166 -8.10 17.35 6.36
N SER A 167 -8.27 16.04 6.47
CA SER A 167 -8.94 15.41 7.62
C SER A 167 -8.04 15.25 8.84
N GLU A 168 -6.73 15.59 8.79
CA GLU A 168 -5.72 15.32 9.82
C GLU A 168 -5.70 13.83 10.21
N PRO A 169 -5.40 12.96 9.26
CA PRO A 169 -5.37 11.52 9.51
C PRO A 169 -4.16 11.13 10.34
N SER A 170 -4.21 9.93 10.95
CA SER A 170 -3.02 9.29 11.53
C SER A 170 -2.49 8.15 10.65
N PHE A 171 -3.34 7.63 9.74
CA PHE A 171 -3.01 6.52 8.87
C PHE A 171 -3.49 6.76 7.44
N ILE A 172 -2.60 6.60 6.46
CA ILE A 172 -2.92 6.76 5.04
C ILE A 172 -2.51 5.51 4.26
N VAL A 173 -3.45 4.96 3.50
CA VAL A 173 -3.16 3.96 2.46
C VAL A 173 -2.76 4.71 1.19
N LEU A 174 -1.56 4.47 0.70
CA LEU A 174 -1.00 5.01 -0.53
C LEU A 174 -1.04 3.89 -1.59
N ASP A 175 -2.03 3.91 -2.48
CA ASP A 175 -2.17 2.88 -3.51
C ASP A 175 -1.52 3.33 -4.81
N GLU A 176 -0.33 2.80 -5.08
CA GLU A 176 0.51 3.14 -6.25
C GLU A 176 0.62 4.65 -6.51
N PRO A 177 1.01 5.47 -5.51
CA PRO A 177 0.88 6.92 -5.59
C PRO A 177 1.76 7.59 -6.66
N THR A 178 2.64 6.83 -7.31
CA THR A 178 3.60 7.35 -8.31
C THR A 178 3.61 6.59 -9.63
N SER A 179 2.80 5.53 -9.79
CA SER A 179 2.92 4.55 -10.90
C SER A 179 2.69 5.10 -12.31
N ALA A 180 1.99 6.23 -12.46
CA ALA A 180 1.65 6.83 -13.75
C ALA A 180 2.46 8.10 -14.08
N LEU A 181 3.58 8.32 -13.36
CA LEU A 181 4.34 9.56 -13.40
C LEU A 181 5.78 9.33 -13.87
N ASP A 182 6.37 10.34 -14.46
CA ASP A 182 7.81 10.31 -14.79
C ASP A 182 8.69 10.33 -13.53
N VAL A 183 9.94 9.86 -13.65
CA VAL A 183 10.87 9.66 -12.54
C VAL A 183 11.10 10.93 -11.72
N SER A 184 11.15 12.10 -12.36
CA SER A 184 11.40 13.37 -11.67
C SER A 184 10.22 13.77 -10.79
N ILE A 185 9.01 13.58 -11.27
CA ILE A 185 7.78 13.85 -10.53
C ILE A 185 7.58 12.80 -9.43
N GLN A 186 7.89 11.52 -9.70
CA GLN A 186 7.89 10.48 -8.66
C GLN A 186 8.77 10.87 -7.47
N ALA A 187 10.03 11.28 -7.73
CA ALA A 187 10.95 11.71 -6.68
C ALA A 187 10.39 12.90 -5.86
N LYS A 188 9.76 13.87 -6.54
CA LYS A 188 9.10 15.01 -5.87
C LYS A 188 7.99 14.54 -4.92
N ILE A 189 7.09 13.68 -5.39
CA ILE A 189 5.95 13.18 -4.59
C ILE A 189 6.45 12.36 -3.40
N ILE A 190 7.44 11.51 -3.60
CA ILE A 190 8.04 10.73 -2.51
C ILE A 190 8.64 11.64 -1.45
N ASN A 191 9.40 12.67 -1.84
CA ASN A 191 9.95 13.63 -0.87
C ASN A 191 8.84 14.37 -0.10
N VAL A 192 7.75 14.75 -0.76
CA VAL A 192 6.58 15.33 -0.09
C VAL A 192 6.00 14.35 0.94
N LEU A 193 5.75 13.09 0.56
CA LEU A 193 5.20 12.08 1.47
C LEU A 193 6.10 11.81 2.69
N LEU A 194 7.43 11.74 2.50
CA LEU A 194 8.40 11.55 3.58
C LEU A 194 8.47 12.78 4.52
N ASN A 195 8.35 13.99 4.00
CA ASN A 195 8.30 15.20 4.81
C ASN A 195 7.02 15.23 5.64
N LEU A 196 5.86 15.01 5.00
CA LEU A 196 4.57 14.94 5.69
C LEU A 196 4.53 13.86 6.77
N GLN A 197 5.14 12.69 6.52
CA GLN A 197 5.26 11.64 7.53
C GLN A 197 5.99 12.14 8.78
N ARG A 198 7.13 12.80 8.59
CA ARG A 198 7.95 13.32 9.70
C ARG A 198 7.24 14.44 10.47
N GLU A 199 6.62 15.38 9.76
CA GLU A 199 5.96 16.55 10.34
C GLU A 199 4.68 16.17 11.10
N HIS A 200 3.85 15.29 10.52
CA HIS A 200 2.56 14.90 11.09
C HIS A 200 2.57 13.55 11.81
N LYS A 201 3.72 12.86 11.88
CA LYS A 201 3.87 11.50 12.45
C LYS A 201 2.88 10.49 11.82
N LEU A 202 2.72 10.56 10.50
CA LEU A 202 1.81 9.71 9.77
C LEU A 202 2.34 8.27 9.68
N SER A 203 1.43 7.32 9.75
CA SER A 203 1.74 5.93 9.42
C SER A 203 1.19 5.63 8.02
N TYR A 204 1.97 4.91 7.21
CA TYR A 204 1.63 4.59 5.84
C TYR A 204 1.53 3.07 5.59
N LEU A 205 0.49 2.65 4.88
CA LEU A 205 0.51 1.43 4.10
C LEU A 205 0.83 1.83 2.65
N PHE A 206 2.05 1.60 2.22
CA PHE A 206 2.53 1.97 0.89
C PHE A 206 2.43 0.77 -0.05
N ILE A 207 1.50 0.82 -1.00
CA ILE A 207 1.26 -0.23 -1.98
C ILE A 207 1.94 0.16 -3.29
N THR A 208 2.79 -0.75 -3.81
CA THR A 208 3.46 -0.55 -5.10
C THR A 208 3.89 -1.89 -5.71
N HIS A 209 4.21 -1.86 -7.00
CA HIS A 209 4.93 -2.94 -7.67
C HIS A 209 6.43 -2.60 -7.86
N ASP A 210 6.84 -1.37 -7.54
CA ASP A 210 8.22 -0.91 -7.64
C ASP A 210 8.98 -1.21 -6.35
N LEU A 211 9.82 -2.25 -6.38
CA LEU A 211 10.68 -2.65 -5.26
C LEU A 211 11.79 -1.66 -5.01
N SER A 212 12.33 -1.01 -6.06
CA SER A 212 13.45 -0.08 -5.89
C SER A 212 13.05 1.11 -5.02
N LEU A 213 11.81 1.56 -5.17
CA LEU A 213 11.25 2.64 -4.36
C LEU A 213 11.18 2.26 -2.87
N MET A 214 10.79 1.01 -2.55
CA MET A 214 10.60 0.55 -1.18
C MET A 214 11.88 0.60 -0.35
N ARG A 215 13.04 0.41 -0.96
CA ARG A 215 14.32 0.49 -0.27
C ARG A 215 14.55 1.82 0.46
N ASN A 216 13.99 2.90 -0.08
CA ASN A 216 14.23 4.26 0.40
C ASN A 216 13.07 4.83 1.25
N VAL A 217 11.88 4.22 1.17
CA VAL A 217 10.68 4.81 1.79
C VAL A 217 10.06 3.94 2.88
N SER A 218 10.35 2.64 2.93
CA SER A 218 9.70 1.74 3.89
C SER A 218 10.60 1.37 5.07
N ASN A 219 9.99 1.06 6.20
CA ASN A 219 10.63 0.49 7.38
C ASN A 219 10.60 -1.05 7.33
N ARG A 220 9.46 -1.61 6.96
CA ARG A 220 9.24 -3.03 6.72
C ARG A 220 8.55 -3.23 5.38
N VAL A 221 8.78 -4.39 4.77
CA VAL A 221 8.19 -4.79 3.48
C VAL A 221 7.57 -6.16 3.59
N ALA A 222 6.37 -6.32 3.04
CA ALA A 222 5.76 -7.62 2.78
C ALA A 222 5.55 -7.81 1.28
N ILE A 223 5.87 -9.01 0.78
CA ILE A 223 5.65 -9.35 -0.62
C ILE A 223 4.40 -10.21 -0.78
N MET A 224 3.54 -9.81 -1.72
CA MET A 224 2.25 -10.44 -1.96
C MET A 224 2.20 -11.07 -3.35
N TYR A 225 1.75 -12.32 -3.43
CA TYR A 225 1.53 -13.06 -4.67
C TYR A 225 0.21 -13.83 -4.61
N LEU A 226 -0.65 -13.65 -5.62
CA LEU A 226 -1.95 -14.33 -5.73
C LEU A 226 -2.75 -14.37 -4.43
N GLY A 227 -2.87 -13.22 -3.76
CA GLY A 227 -3.68 -13.08 -2.54
C GLY A 227 -3.00 -13.48 -1.23
N LYS A 228 -1.74 -13.90 -1.24
CA LYS A 228 -0.99 -14.37 -0.05
C LYS A 228 0.27 -13.55 0.18
N ILE A 229 0.68 -13.39 1.45
CA ILE A 229 2.00 -12.87 1.81
C ILE A 229 2.98 -14.03 1.85
N TYR A 230 4.10 -13.90 1.14
CA TYR A 230 5.13 -14.93 1.05
C TYR A 230 6.40 -14.61 1.82
N GLU A 231 6.68 -13.33 2.01
CA GLU A 231 7.82 -12.89 2.83
C GLU A 231 7.50 -11.52 3.44
N GLN A 232 7.93 -11.33 4.69
CA GLN A 232 7.83 -10.05 5.39
C GLN A 232 9.08 -9.85 6.23
N ALA A 233 9.73 -8.69 6.10
CA ALA A 233 10.94 -8.39 6.84
C ALA A 233 11.11 -6.88 7.04
N THR A 234 12.08 -6.47 7.87
CA THR A 234 12.62 -5.11 7.82
C THR A 234 13.18 -4.84 6.43
N THR A 235 13.09 -3.60 5.97
CA THR A 235 13.56 -3.23 4.62
C THR A 235 15.01 -3.65 4.39
N GLU A 236 15.89 -3.42 5.34
CA GLU A 236 17.29 -3.85 5.24
C GLU A 236 17.42 -5.35 4.99
N ARG A 237 16.79 -6.20 5.80
CA ARG A 237 16.84 -7.67 5.64
C ARG A 237 16.22 -8.13 4.34
N PHE A 238 15.08 -7.54 3.97
CA PHE A 238 14.38 -7.87 2.73
C PHE A 238 15.26 -7.70 1.49
N PHE A 239 16.08 -6.64 1.45
CA PHE A 239 16.94 -6.37 0.31
C PHE A 239 18.31 -7.07 0.39
N VAL A 240 18.88 -7.25 1.58
CA VAL A 240 20.20 -7.87 1.76
C VAL A 240 20.13 -9.39 1.75
N ASN A 241 19.13 -9.98 2.40
CA ASN A 241 18.98 -11.44 2.54
C ASN A 241 17.54 -11.89 2.24
N PRO A 242 17.02 -11.71 1.02
CA PRO A 242 15.70 -12.22 0.66
C PRO A 242 15.67 -13.75 0.77
N LEU A 243 14.61 -14.29 1.35
CA LEU A 243 14.49 -15.73 1.60
C LEU A 243 13.65 -16.42 0.52
N HIS A 244 12.45 -15.88 0.21
CA HIS A 244 11.53 -16.54 -0.72
C HIS A 244 12.03 -16.48 -2.18
N PRO A 245 11.95 -17.58 -2.95
CA PRO A 245 12.35 -17.58 -4.36
C PRO A 245 11.65 -16.52 -5.23
N TYR A 246 10.39 -16.20 -4.93
CA TYR A 246 9.67 -15.11 -5.60
C TYR A 246 10.28 -13.74 -5.33
N THR A 247 10.66 -13.45 -4.08
CA THR A 247 11.34 -12.21 -3.71
C THR A 247 12.69 -12.10 -4.42
N LYS A 248 13.46 -13.19 -4.42
CA LYS A 248 14.77 -13.24 -5.14
C LYS A 248 14.61 -12.99 -6.63
N MET A 249 13.59 -13.58 -7.24
CA MET A 249 13.27 -13.36 -8.66
C MET A 249 12.98 -11.89 -8.94
N LEU A 250 12.12 -11.27 -8.16
CA LEU A 250 11.76 -9.85 -8.39
C LEU A 250 12.94 -8.93 -8.14
N LEU A 251 13.70 -9.13 -7.06
CA LEU A 251 14.87 -8.30 -6.74
C LEU A 251 16.00 -8.47 -7.77
N SER A 252 16.20 -9.67 -8.32
CA SER A 252 17.19 -9.87 -9.39
C SER A 252 16.85 -9.13 -10.68
N SER A 253 15.59 -8.82 -10.90
CA SER A 253 15.08 -8.10 -12.08
C SER A 253 15.08 -6.57 -11.91
N VAL A 254 15.33 -6.06 -10.69
CA VAL A 254 15.36 -4.61 -10.44
C VAL A 254 16.61 -4.00 -11.12
N PRO A 255 16.46 -2.98 -11.97
CA PRO A 255 17.60 -2.24 -12.48
C PRO A 255 18.37 -1.55 -11.35
N VAL A 256 19.68 -1.58 -11.39
CA VAL A 256 20.56 -0.91 -10.42
C VAL A 256 21.47 0.06 -11.16
N LEU A 257 21.92 1.09 -10.46
CA LEU A 257 22.70 2.17 -11.03
C LEU A 257 24.21 2.07 -10.70
N THR A 258 24.57 1.28 -9.68
CA THR A 258 25.94 1.16 -9.20
C THR A 258 26.40 -0.30 -9.17
N GLU A 259 27.73 -0.52 -9.30
CA GLU A 259 28.35 -1.84 -9.14
C GLU A 259 28.17 -2.40 -7.73
N GLU A 260 28.12 -1.54 -6.72
CA GLU A 260 27.87 -1.95 -5.33
C GLU A 260 26.46 -2.54 -5.18
N GLU A 261 25.47 -1.91 -5.78
CA GLU A 261 24.09 -2.42 -5.80
C GLU A 261 23.98 -3.73 -6.61
N GLU A 262 24.72 -3.86 -7.73
CA GLU A 262 24.74 -5.09 -8.51
C GLU A 262 25.32 -6.26 -7.69
N ASN A 263 26.37 -6.01 -6.91
CA ASN A 263 26.99 -7.02 -6.03
C ASN A 263 26.08 -7.44 -4.86
N MET A 264 25.12 -6.59 -4.46
CA MET A 264 24.13 -6.90 -3.42
C MET A 264 22.90 -7.64 -3.94
N LYS A 265 22.71 -7.73 -5.27
CA LYS A 265 21.57 -8.48 -5.81
C LYS A 265 21.65 -9.96 -5.44
N PRO A 266 20.51 -10.57 -5.12
CA PRO A 266 20.43 -12.02 -4.98
C PRO A 266 20.82 -12.68 -6.32
N LYS A 267 21.40 -13.88 -6.26
CA LYS A 267 21.64 -14.68 -7.47
C LYS A 267 20.35 -14.78 -8.28
N GLU A 268 20.46 -14.58 -9.59
CA GLU A 268 19.32 -14.63 -10.51
C GLU A 268 18.52 -15.92 -10.31
N VAL A 269 17.24 -15.77 -9.99
CA VAL A 269 16.29 -16.86 -9.93
C VAL A 269 15.42 -16.79 -11.19
N ARG A 270 15.74 -17.61 -12.18
CA ARG A 270 14.93 -17.70 -13.40
C ARG A 270 13.63 -18.41 -13.12
N SER A 271 12.55 -17.68 -13.23
CA SER A 271 11.19 -18.21 -13.15
C SER A 271 10.66 -18.42 -14.56
N SER A 272 10.01 -19.53 -14.80
CA SER A 272 9.34 -19.85 -16.05
C SER A 272 7.84 -19.99 -15.82
N GLY A 273 7.03 -19.60 -16.82
CA GLY A 273 5.58 -19.72 -16.79
C GLY A 273 4.82 -18.43 -16.50
N GLU A 274 3.53 -18.46 -16.80
CA GLU A 274 2.60 -17.33 -16.59
C GLU A 274 2.09 -17.27 -15.16
N ILE A 275 1.57 -16.11 -14.77
CA ILE A 275 0.90 -15.93 -13.48
C ILE A 275 -0.44 -16.70 -13.54
N PRO A 276 -0.68 -17.66 -12.63
CA PRO A 276 -1.93 -18.39 -12.60
C PRO A 276 -3.13 -17.49 -12.30
N SER A 277 -4.32 -17.94 -12.72
CA SER A 277 -5.55 -17.22 -12.44
C SER A 277 -5.88 -17.20 -10.93
N PRO A 278 -6.27 -16.03 -10.37
CA PRO A 278 -6.72 -15.94 -8.98
C PRO A 278 -8.07 -16.63 -8.71
N MET A 279 -8.79 -17.04 -9.75
CA MET A 279 -10.00 -17.86 -9.62
C MET A 279 -9.68 -19.32 -9.31
N ASN A 280 -8.60 -19.85 -9.91
CA ASN A 280 -8.14 -21.23 -9.73
C ASN A 280 -6.65 -21.22 -9.33
N PRO A 281 -6.31 -20.71 -8.13
CA PRO A 281 -4.93 -20.68 -7.71
C PRO A 281 -4.40 -22.11 -7.55
N PRO A 282 -3.10 -22.36 -7.84
CA PRO A 282 -2.48 -23.67 -7.62
C PRO A 282 -2.67 -24.15 -6.17
N SER A 283 -2.85 -25.46 -5.99
CA SER A 283 -2.87 -26.10 -4.68
C SER A 283 -1.52 -25.94 -3.98
N GLY A 284 -1.50 -25.97 -2.65
CA GLY A 284 -0.28 -25.76 -1.89
C GLY A 284 0.35 -24.40 -2.11
N CYS A 285 1.66 -24.32 -2.33
CA CYS A 285 2.33 -23.06 -2.64
C CYS A 285 1.90 -22.52 -4.02
N ARG A 286 1.29 -21.35 -4.05
CA ARG A 286 0.79 -20.74 -5.31
C ARG A 286 1.90 -20.36 -6.30
N PHE A 287 3.11 -20.12 -5.78
CA PHE A 287 4.28 -19.82 -6.61
C PHE A 287 4.95 -21.07 -7.20
N ARG A 288 4.55 -22.31 -6.80
CA ARG A 288 5.18 -23.58 -7.19
C ARG A 288 5.31 -23.79 -8.70
N THR A 289 4.36 -23.27 -9.49
CA THR A 289 4.36 -23.40 -10.96
C THR A 289 5.45 -22.56 -11.64
N ARG A 290 6.00 -21.59 -10.93
CA ARG A 290 7.06 -20.68 -11.40
C ARG A 290 8.37 -20.86 -10.60
N CYS A 291 8.35 -21.65 -9.52
CA CYS A 291 9.47 -21.81 -8.61
C CYS A 291 10.46 -22.88 -9.10
N PRO A 292 11.74 -22.54 -9.35
CA PRO A 292 12.73 -23.53 -9.79
C PRO A 292 13.11 -24.52 -8.67
N PHE A 293 12.75 -24.24 -7.42
CA PHE A 293 13.00 -25.09 -6.24
C PHE A 293 11.77 -25.89 -5.79
N SER A 294 10.73 -25.93 -6.66
CA SER A 294 9.48 -26.64 -6.32
C SER A 294 9.69 -28.14 -6.15
N ASN A 295 9.06 -28.71 -5.13
CA ASN A 295 9.06 -30.16 -4.86
C ASN A 295 7.62 -30.68 -4.62
N SER A 296 7.44 -31.96 -4.30
CA SER A 296 6.12 -32.57 -4.08
C SER A 296 5.33 -31.89 -2.96
N LYS A 297 5.99 -31.57 -1.84
CA LYS A 297 5.37 -30.88 -0.69
C LYS A 297 4.75 -29.54 -1.10
N CYS A 298 5.39 -28.82 -2.05
CA CYS A 298 4.86 -27.55 -2.55
C CYS A 298 3.53 -27.68 -3.27
N SER A 299 3.18 -28.85 -3.83
CA SER A 299 1.89 -29.11 -4.49
C SER A 299 0.81 -29.59 -3.53
N GLU A 300 1.19 -30.19 -2.41
CA GLU A 300 0.27 -30.86 -1.48
C GLU A 300 -0.14 -29.94 -0.33
N VAL A 301 0.82 -29.17 0.19
CA VAL A 301 0.62 -28.37 1.41
C VAL A 301 0.98 -26.91 1.16
N GLU A 302 0.12 -25.99 1.64
CA GLU A 302 0.45 -24.56 1.69
C GLU A 302 1.51 -24.31 2.75
N PRO A 303 2.63 -23.61 2.41
CA PRO A 303 3.65 -23.31 3.42
C PRO A 303 3.11 -22.28 4.41
N PRO A 304 3.23 -22.52 5.73
CA PRO A 304 2.91 -21.53 6.73
C PRO A 304 3.90 -20.37 6.69
N LEU A 305 3.44 -19.17 7.05
CA LEU A 305 4.31 -18.02 7.27
C LEU A 305 5.00 -18.20 8.63
N VAL A 306 6.32 -18.43 8.63
CA VAL A 306 7.11 -18.71 9.84
C VAL A 306 8.24 -17.70 9.97
N GLU A 307 8.59 -17.34 11.19
CA GLU A 307 9.75 -16.52 11.49
C GLU A 307 11.01 -17.37 11.40
N VAL A 308 11.89 -17.06 10.46
CA VAL A 308 13.17 -17.77 10.24
C VAL A 308 14.32 -17.05 10.92
N GLU A 309 14.29 -15.74 10.92
CA GLU A 309 15.20 -14.84 11.62
C GLU A 309 14.38 -13.78 12.35
N PRO A 310 14.90 -13.12 13.39
CA PRO A 310 14.16 -12.08 14.09
C PRO A 310 13.60 -11.02 13.15
N ASN A 311 12.27 -10.81 13.17
CA ASN A 311 11.52 -9.91 12.26
C ASN A 311 11.65 -10.26 10.76
N HIS A 312 11.89 -11.53 10.43
CA HIS A 312 11.93 -12.02 9.06
C HIS A 312 11.07 -13.28 8.91
N LEU A 313 9.89 -13.11 8.35
CA LEU A 313 8.93 -14.18 8.16
C LEU A 313 8.92 -14.62 6.69
N VAL A 314 8.82 -15.92 6.45
CA VAL A 314 8.73 -16.48 5.09
C VAL A 314 7.75 -17.66 5.03
N ALA A 315 6.96 -17.73 3.97
CA ALA A 315 6.07 -18.85 3.67
C ALA A 315 6.68 -19.71 2.56
N CYS A 316 7.65 -20.56 2.92
CA CYS A 316 8.36 -21.41 1.95
C CYS A 316 8.83 -22.71 2.57
N HIS A 317 8.59 -23.84 1.89
CA HIS A 317 9.05 -25.18 2.35
C HIS A 317 10.56 -25.37 2.37
N LEU A 318 11.34 -24.46 1.80
CA LEU A 318 12.81 -24.47 1.98
C LEU A 318 13.22 -24.15 3.44
N TYR A 319 12.33 -23.56 4.23
CA TYR A 319 12.57 -23.08 5.59
C TYR A 319 11.63 -23.72 6.64
N THR A 320 10.57 -24.41 6.18
CA THR A 320 9.65 -25.17 7.05
C THR A 320 9.95 -26.65 6.89
N GLY A 321 10.87 -27.19 7.62
CA GLY A 321 11.35 -28.57 7.60
C GLY A 321 10.31 -29.70 7.42
#